data_23b5a1933393a480294875031969c2d5
#
_entry.id   23b5a1933393a480294875031969c2d5
#
_cell.length_a   1.000
_cell.length_b   1.000
_cell.length_c   1.000
_cell.angle_alpha   90.00
_cell.angle_beta   90.00
_cell.angle_gamma   90.00
#
_symmetry.space_group_name_H-M   'P 1'
#
loop_
_entity.id
_entity.type
_entity.pdbx_description
1 polymer ?
#
loop_
_entity_poly.entity_id
_entity_poly.type
_entity_poly.pdbx_seq_one_letter_code
_entity_poly.pdbx_strand_id
1 'polypeptide(L)'
;GKTAFGLGSKSIHVNSIILDDSQACIDSIKNSFTIKVDNESDLYKSILNIFSDELREQGEGSYLEIQNGVGNNTLLPIPYWSWIDKKELVAQELLKNIEDKRVSFIWPLIKNEIHNCQAFLSGEYLEISPIFSLIDSFGSFSKANHRFLMSATTQDDSFFIKGLGFDVEAIKKPLVNPDLVWSGEKMILIPSLIDETLDREKIINWLLRPNDKRTFGTVCLAPSFANIKQFQRIGAIVATTETIYDCIEKLKRGEFSNSMVFANRYDGIDLPDNSCRILIIDSKPYSETLTDRYEEECRPSSDIINVKTAQRVEQGLGRSVRGEKDYSVIIITGGDLVQFLKSPLTTKYFSPQTRMQIEIGGQIVGFAKDEIDEGAEADKLFVGLINKSLQRDEGWKEYYVESMNEIDIRDRKDNLYDLISLEYKAEKLFIKGDLDKACDV
;
A
#
# COMPACT_ATOMS: atom_id res chain seq x y z
N GLY A 1 3.35 -18.55 5.92
CA GLY A 1 2.96 -18.27 4.56
C GLY A 1 3.61 -19.16 3.49
N LYS A 2 4.84 -18.92 3.06
CA LYS A 2 5.50 -19.65 1.93
C LYS A 2 5.52 -21.17 2.09
N THR A 3 5.61 -21.70 3.31
CA THR A 3 5.63 -23.14 3.58
C THR A 3 4.27 -23.79 3.38
N ALA A 4 3.18 -23.09 3.69
CA ALA A 4 1.82 -23.59 3.50
C ALA A 4 1.43 -23.68 2.02
N PHE A 5 1.99 -22.80 1.18
CA PHE A 5 1.78 -22.76 -0.26
C PHE A 5 2.79 -23.59 -1.06
N GLY A 6 3.36 -24.67 -0.47
CA GLY A 6 4.32 -25.52 -1.14
C GLY A 6 3.82 -26.05 -2.49
N LEU A 7 4.77 -26.31 -3.39
CA LEU A 7 4.49 -26.82 -4.75
C LEU A 7 4.28 -28.35 -4.77
N GLY A 8 3.37 -28.78 -5.62
CA GLY A 8 3.19 -30.20 -5.96
C GLY A 8 2.90 -31.09 -4.75
N SER A 9 3.67 -32.15 -4.59
CA SER A 9 3.51 -33.11 -3.49
C SER A 9 3.88 -32.58 -2.10
N LYS A 10 4.54 -31.43 -2.02
CA LYS A 10 4.91 -30.75 -0.77
C LYS A 10 3.87 -29.75 -0.31
N SER A 11 2.79 -29.54 -1.06
CA SER A 11 1.71 -28.65 -0.67
C SER A 11 0.91 -29.24 0.50
N ILE A 12 0.58 -28.41 1.48
CA ILE A 12 -0.34 -28.81 2.55
C ILE A 12 -1.74 -28.81 1.97
N HIS A 13 -2.41 -29.96 2.00
CA HIS A 13 -3.80 -30.05 1.56
C HIS A 13 -4.72 -29.67 2.71
N VAL A 14 -5.52 -28.64 2.48
CA VAL A 14 -6.52 -28.16 3.43
C VAL A 14 -7.88 -28.08 2.76
N ASN A 15 -8.94 -28.27 3.52
CA ASN A 15 -10.30 -28.16 3.01
C ASN A 15 -10.74 -26.70 2.91
N SER A 16 -10.30 -25.86 3.84
CA SER A 16 -10.68 -24.46 3.92
C SER A 16 -9.45 -23.58 4.13
N ILE A 17 -9.41 -22.42 3.45
CA ILE A 17 -8.40 -21.39 3.62
C ILE A 17 -9.09 -20.08 3.98
N ILE A 18 -8.57 -19.41 4.99
CA ILE A 18 -8.98 -18.05 5.36
C ILE A 18 -7.78 -17.15 5.11
N LEU A 19 -7.98 -16.11 4.30
CA LEU A 19 -7.02 -15.04 4.06
C LEU A 19 -7.46 -13.83 4.89
N ASP A 20 -6.80 -13.62 6.01
CA ASP A 20 -6.96 -12.43 6.84
C ASP A 20 -6.09 -11.30 6.29
N ASP A 21 -6.58 -10.07 6.32
CA ASP A 21 -5.97 -8.93 5.63
C ASP A 21 -5.67 -9.25 4.16
N SER A 22 -6.73 -9.53 3.41
CA SER A 22 -6.66 -10.14 2.07
C SER A 22 -5.81 -9.34 1.09
N GLN A 23 -5.71 -8.02 1.27
CA GLN A 23 -4.90 -7.14 0.42
C GLN A 23 -3.40 -7.38 0.62
N ALA A 24 -2.95 -7.43 1.88
CA ALA A 24 -1.56 -7.76 2.21
C ALA A 24 -1.19 -9.18 1.73
N CYS A 25 -2.17 -10.09 1.71
CA CYS A 25 -1.99 -11.43 1.14
C CYS A 25 -1.69 -11.39 -0.35
N ILE A 26 -2.34 -10.53 -1.14
CA ILE A 26 -2.08 -10.39 -2.58
C ILE A 26 -0.65 -9.93 -2.84
N ASP A 27 -0.20 -8.89 -2.16
CA ASP A 27 1.16 -8.37 -2.33
C ASP A 27 2.20 -9.44 -1.93
N SER A 28 1.96 -10.17 -0.85
CA SER A 28 2.80 -11.31 -0.45
C SER A 28 2.81 -12.43 -1.49
N ILE A 29 1.70 -12.72 -2.14
CA ILE A 29 1.58 -13.73 -3.20
C ILE A 29 2.35 -13.25 -4.43
N LYS A 30 2.14 -12.03 -4.91
CA LYS A 30 2.88 -11.43 -6.03
C LYS A 30 4.39 -11.46 -5.79
N ASN A 31 4.83 -11.01 -4.62
CA ASN A 31 6.25 -11.03 -4.24
C ASN A 31 6.84 -12.45 -4.20
N SER A 32 6.01 -13.48 -3.98
CA SER A 32 6.46 -14.87 -4.01
C SER A 32 6.80 -15.38 -5.42
N PHE A 33 6.35 -14.70 -6.46
CA PHE A 33 6.66 -14.99 -7.85
C PHE A 33 7.63 -13.96 -8.48
N THR A 34 8.07 -12.97 -7.72
CA THR A 34 8.92 -11.88 -8.22
C THR A 34 10.37 -12.10 -7.83
N ILE A 35 11.25 -12.26 -8.82
CA ILE A 35 12.69 -12.21 -8.61
C ILE A 35 13.08 -10.74 -8.50
N LYS A 36 13.66 -10.37 -7.36
CA LYS A 36 14.16 -9.01 -7.10
C LYS A 36 15.62 -9.10 -6.65
N VAL A 37 16.52 -8.52 -7.45
CA VAL A 37 17.95 -8.48 -7.17
C VAL A 37 18.46 -7.04 -7.23
N ASP A 38 19.46 -6.73 -6.39
CA ASP A 38 20.12 -5.43 -6.39
C ASP A 38 21.10 -5.27 -7.57
N ASN A 39 21.53 -4.05 -7.80
CA ASN A 39 22.46 -3.67 -8.89
C ASN A 39 23.89 -4.23 -8.71
N GLU A 40 24.24 -4.71 -7.54
CA GLU A 40 25.54 -5.38 -7.30
C GLU A 40 25.53 -6.82 -7.80
N SER A 41 24.35 -7.42 -7.96
CA SER A 41 24.17 -8.81 -8.42
C SER A 41 24.68 -9.01 -9.85
N ASP A 42 25.34 -10.15 -10.09
CA ASP A 42 25.77 -10.55 -11.44
C ASP A 42 24.57 -10.74 -12.38
N LEU A 43 23.45 -11.21 -11.86
CA LEU A 43 22.21 -11.33 -12.64
C LEU A 43 21.72 -9.96 -13.13
N TYR A 44 21.73 -8.92 -12.27
CA TYR A 44 21.34 -7.56 -12.67
C TYR A 44 22.22 -7.08 -13.84
N LYS A 45 23.55 -7.20 -13.69
CA LYS A 45 24.53 -6.73 -14.69
C LYS A 45 24.36 -7.49 -16.01
N SER A 46 24.14 -8.81 -15.96
CA SER A 46 23.92 -9.64 -17.14
C SER A 46 22.63 -9.24 -17.88
N ILE A 47 21.53 -9.06 -17.17
CA ILE A 47 20.25 -8.65 -17.77
C ILE A 47 20.34 -7.23 -18.34
N LEU A 48 20.94 -6.27 -17.63
CA LEU A 48 21.18 -4.93 -18.15
C LEU A 48 21.99 -4.94 -19.45
N ASN A 49 23.00 -5.81 -19.54
CA ASN A 49 23.83 -5.93 -20.74
C ASN A 49 23.06 -6.61 -21.91
N ILE A 50 22.28 -7.66 -21.66
CA ILE A 50 21.48 -8.36 -22.67
C ILE A 50 20.50 -7.40 -23.37
N PHE A 51 19.93 -6.46 -22.62
CA PHE A 51 18.91 -5.52 -23.12
C PHE A 51 19.42 -4.09 -23.28
N SER A 52 20.75 -3.89 -23.32
CA SER A 52 21.36 -2.55 -23.36
C SER A 52 20.90 -1.71 -24.54
N ASP A 53 20.76 -2.30 -25.72
CA ASP A 53 20.38 -1.57 -26.92
C ASP A 53 18.93 -1.10 -26.84
N GLU A 54 18.00 -1.96 -26.46
CA GLU A 54 16.59 -1.64 -26.36
C GLU A 54 16.28 -0.68 -25.19
N LEU A 55 17.08 -0.72 -24.13
CA LEU A 55 16.96 0.24 -23.02
C LEU A 55 17.48 1.62 -23.41
N ARG A 56 18.56 1.70 -24.21
CA ARG A 56 19.08 2.95 -24.76
C ARG A 56 18.11 3.58 -25.75
N GLU A 57 17.46 2.78 -26.60
CA GLU A 57 16.45 3.26 -27.53
C GLU A 57 15.26 3.94 -26.83
N GLN A 58 14.92 3.52 -25.59
CA GLN A 58 13.89 4.18 -24.79
C GLN A 58 14.36 5.53 -24.23
N GLY A 59 15.67 5.68 -23.97
CA GLY A 59 16.25 6.93 -23.50
C GLY A 59 17.68 6.75 -23.00
N GLU A 60 18.66 7.28 -23.75
CA GLU A 60 20.08 7.17 -23.39
C GLU A 60 20.38 7.74 -21.99
N GLY A 61 19.78 8.86 -21.62
CA GLY A 61 19.96 9.47 -20.30
C GLY A 61 19.48 8.56 -19.17
N SER A 62 18.27 8.00 -19.29
CA SER A 62 17.69 7.08 -18.33
C SER A 62 18.50 5.78 -18.21
N TYR A 63 18.97 5.25 -19.34
CA TYR A 63 19.85 4.09 -19.35
C TYR A 63 21.16 4.36 -18.58
N LEU A 64 21.80 5.50 -18.82
CA LEU A 64 23.04 5.88 -18.12
C LEU A 64 22.84 6.08 -16.62
N GLU A 65 21.73 6.66 -16.19
CA GLU A 65 21.38 6.77 -14.78
C GLU A 65 21.25 5.38 -14.13
N ILE A 66 20.53 4.47 -14.77
CA ILE A 66 20.38 3.08 -14.31
C ILE A 66 21.72 2.37 -14.26
N GLN A 67 22.53 2.47 -15.32
CA GLN A 67 23.85 1.85 -15.41
C GLN A 67 24.81 2.34 -14.32
N ASN A 68 24.72 3.63 -13.98
CA ASN A 68 25.57 4.25 -12.96
C ASN A 68 25.02 4.06 -11.53
N GLY A 69 23.90 3.39 -11.36
CA GLY A 69 23.29 3.20 -10.05
C GLY A 69 22.77 4.51 -9.43
N VAL A 70 22.42 5.49 -10.25
CA VAL A 70 21.95 6.81 -9.79
C VAL A 70 20.46 6.71 -9.45
N GLY A 71 20.22 6.39 -8.18
CA GLY A 71 18.90 6.56 -7.58
C GLY A 71 17.81 5.56 -8.03
N ASN A 72 16.68 5.68 -7.33
CA ASN A 72 15.51 4.82 -7.57
C ASN A 72 14.44 5.50 -8.45
N ASN A 73 14.67 6.76 -8.83
CA ASN A 73 13.63 7.54 -9.51
C ASN A 73 13.49 7.18 -10.99
N THR A 74 14.59 6.77 -11.64
CA THR A 74 14.57 6.34 -13.03
C THR A 74 14.36 4.84 -13.11
N LEU A 75 13.36 4.43 -13.87
CA LEU A 75 13.09 3.02 -14.15
C LEU A 75 12.73 2.82 -15.63
N LEU A 76 13.13 1.70 -16.19
CA LEU A 76 12.83 1.31 -17.56
C LEU A 76 12.26 -0.11 -17.62
N PRO A 77 11.16 -0.34 -18.37
CA PRO A 77 10.68 -1.68 -18.68
C PRO A 77 11.57 -2.33 -19.74
N ILE A 78 11.78 -3.62 -19.65
CA ILE A 78 12.29 -4.38 -20.79
C ILE A 78 11.14 -4.53 -21.78
N PRO A 79 11.31 -4.11 -23.06
CA PRO A 79 10.25 -4.22 -24.04
C PRO A 79 9.77 -5.66 -24.22
N TYR A 80 8.46 -5.87 -24.27
CA TYR A 80 7.85 -7.19 -24.33
C TYR A 80 8.38 -8.04 -25.51
N TRP A 81 8.49 -7.46 -26.69
CA TRP A 81 9.00 -8.16 -27.87
C TRP A 81 10.44 -8.63 -27.69
N SER A 82 11.30 -7.77 -27.15
CA SER A 82 12.70 -8.12 -26.87
C SER A 82 12.82 -9.19 -25.79
N TRP A 83 11.96 -9.12 -24.76
CA TRP A 83 11.88 -10.17 -23.73
C TRP A 83 11.56 -11.53 -24.35
N ILE A 84 10.56 -11.59 -25.24
CA ILE A 84 10.16 -12.83 -25.94
C ILE A 84 11.30 -13.36 -26.78
N ASP A 85 11.99 -12.50 -27.55
CA ASP A 85 13.09 -12.90 -28.43
C ASP A 85 14.29 -13.40 -27.63
N LYS A 86 14.59 -12.82 -26.49
CA LYS A 86 15.79 -13.12 -25.68
C LYS A 86 15.47 -13.97 -24.41
N LYS A 87 14.27 -14.50 -24.25
CA LYS A 87 13.84 -15.26 -23.06
C LYS A 87 14.74 -16.47 -22.72
N GLU A 88 15.32 -17.10 -23.72
CA GLU A 88 16.22 -18.23 -23.52
C GLU A 88 17.56 -17.79 -22.93
N LEU A 89 18.08 -16.63 -23.35
CA LEU A 89 19.28 -16.04 -22.77
C LEU A 89 19.01 -15.63 -21.30
N VAL A 90 17.84 -15.05 -21.03
CA VAL A 90 17.40 -14.73 -19.66
C VAL A 90 17.33 -16.00 -18.81
N ALA A 91 16.72 -17.07 -19.31
CA ALA A 91 16.63 -18.33 -18.60
C ALA A 91 18.02 -18.94 -18.28
N GLN A 92 18.98 -18.82 -19.20
CA GLN A 92 20.37 -19.24 -18.97
C GLN A 92 21.02 -18.41 -17.85
N GLU A 93 20.84 -17.09 -17.84
CA GLU A 93 21.40 -16.23 -16.78
C GLU A 93 20.77 -16.52 -15.42
N LEU A 94 19.46 -16.78 -15.36
CA LEU A 94 18.78 -17.21 -14.13
C LEU A 94 19.32 -18.55 -13.62
N LEU A 95 19.60 -19.50 -14.50
CA LEU A 95 20.20 -20.79 -14.12
C LEU A 95 21.65 -20.65 -13.64
N LYS A 96 22.46 -19.75 -14.23
CA LYS A 96 23.81 -19.46 -13.73
C LYS A 96 23.80 -18.88 -12.31
N ASN A 97 22.76 -18.11 -11.98
CA ASN A 97 22.59 -17.47 -10.68
C ASN A 97 21.69 -18.26 -9.73
N ILE A 98 21.49 -19.57 -9.96
CA ILE A 98 20.54 -20.40 -9.19
C ILE A 98 20.93 -20.58 -7.72
N GLU A 99 22.18 -20.34 -7.34
CA GLU A 99 22.63 -20.38 -5.93
C GLU A 99 22.17 -19.17 -5.13
N ASP A 100 21.82 -18.06 -5.78
CA ASP A 100 21.19 -16.92 -5.10
C ASP A 100 19.79 -17.32 -4.62
N LYS A 101 19.56 -17.18 -3.31
CA LYS A 101 18.25 -17.52 -2.69
C LYS A 101 17.09 -16.73 -3.29
N ARG A 102 17.33 -15.53 -3.81
CA ARG A 102 16.34 -14.68 -4.48
C ARG A 102 15.90 -15.29 -5.82
N VAL A 103 16.74 -16.09 -6.44
CA VAL A 103 16.47 -16.80 -7.70
C VAL A 103 15.99 -18.22 -7.42
N SER A 104 16.71 -18.99 -6.59
CA SER A 104 16.46 -20.42 -6.36
C SER A 104 15.06 -20.75 -5.84
N PHE A 105 14.47 -19.87 -5.03
CA PHE A 105 13.12 -20.08 -4.50
C PHE A 105 12.01 -19.71 -5.49
N ILE A 106 12.29 -18.82 -6.44
CA ILE A 106 11.28 -18.26 -7.34
C ILE A 106 11.36 -18.89 -8.72
N TRP A 107 12.56 -19.13 -9.24
CA TRP A 107 12.75 -19.73 -10.56
C TRP A 107 11.91 -20.99 -10.82
N PRO A 108 11.82 -21.98 -9.90
CA PRO A 108 10.97 -23.16 -10.09
C PRO A 108 9.49 -22.85 -10.29
N LEU A 109 9.03 -21.70 -9.79
CA LEU A 109 7.62 -21.25 -9.88
C LEU A 109 7.32 -20.62 -11.23
N ILE A 110 8.28 -19.89 -11.81
CA ILE A 110 8.06 -19.07 -13.02
C ILE A 110 8.74 -19.63 -14.28
N LYS A 111 9.58 -20.64 -14.17
CA LYS A 111 10.39 -21.17 -15.30
C LYS A 111 9.56 -21.60 -16.51
N ASN A 112 8.37 -22.14 -16.30
CA ASN A 112 7.48 -22.57 -17.39
C ASN A 112 6.69 -21.40 -17.98
N GLU A 113 6.67 -20.27 -17.28
CA GLU A 113 5.92 -19.06 -17.63
C GLU A 113 6.85 -17.90 -17.96
N ILE A 114 8.13 -18.15 -18.22
CA ILE A 114 9.13 -17.10 -18.50
C ILE A 114 8.72 -16.21 -19.68
N HIS A 115 8.01 -16.74 -20.64
CA HIS A 115 7.47 -16.02 -21.79
C HIS A 115 6.33 -15.06 -21.41
N ASN A 116 5.64 -15.30 -20.29
CA ASN A 116 4.60 -14.47 -19.71
C ASN A 116 5.12 -13.62 -18.55
N CYS A 117 6.44 -13.46 -18.42
CA CYS A 117 7.03 -12.55 -17.45
C CYS A 117 7.38 -11.21 -18.10
N GLN A 118 7.47 -10.22 -17.25
CA GLN A 118 7.96 -8.88 -17.55
C GLN A 118 9.13 -8.54 -16.63
N ALA A 119 9.96 -7.59 -17.04
CA ALA A 119 11.06 -7.15 -16.23
C ALA A 119 11.22 -5.63 -16.26
N PHE A 120 11.64 -5.08 -15.13
CA PHE A 120 11.91 -3.67 -14.93
C PHE A 120 13.27 -3.48 -14.28
N LEU A 121 13.97 -2.44 -14.71
CA LEU A 121 15.28 -2.05 -14.19
C LEU A 121 15.21 -0.64 -13.62
N SER A 122 15.76 -0.44 -12.44
CA SER A 122 16.08 0.88 -11.86
C SER A 122 17.56 0.92 -11.52
N GLY A 123 18.08 2.08 -11.10
CA GLY A 123 19.47 2.17 -10.64
C GLY A 123 19.81 1.30 -9.42
N GLU A 124 18.81 0.79 -8.70
CA GLU A 124 19.02 -0.05 -7.51
C GLU A 124 18.61 -1.51 -7.69
N TYR A 125 17.59 -1.79 -8.49
CA TYR A 125 16.98 -3.12 -8.57
C TYR A 125 16.63 -3.55 -9.99
N LEU A 126 16.70 -4.85 -10.22
CA LEU A 126 16.00 -5.57 -11.27
C LEU A 126 14.83 -6.33 -10.65
N GLU A 127 13.64 -6.22 -11.25
CA GLU A 127 12.48 -7.06 -10.92
C GLU A 127 12.05 -7.85 -12.16
N ILE A 128 11.85 -9.17 -11.98
CA ILE A 128 11.25 -10.07 -12.98
C ILE A 128 10.03 -10.70 -12.34
N SER A 129 8.86 -10.49 -12.92
CA SER A 129 7.58 -10.97 -12.39
C SER A 129 6.65 -11.47 -13.50
N PRO A 130 5.76 -12.43 -13.21
CA PRO A 130 4.70 -12.81 -14.15
C PRO A 130 3.75 -11.64 -14.40
N ILE A 131 3.31 -11.48 -15.65
CA ILE A 131 2.26 -10.52 -16.04
C ILE A 131 0.91 -10.96 -15.43
N PHE A 132 0.66 -12.27 -15.41
CA PHE A 132 -0.58 -12.87 -14.92
C PHE A 132 -0.36 -13.55 -13.57
N SER A 133 -1.44 -13.59 -12.75
CA SER A 133 -1.39 -14.29 -11.47
C SER A 133 -1.20 -15.79 -11.64
N LEU A 134 -0.17 -16.36 -11.01
CA LEU A 134 0.12 -17.79 -10.98
C LEU A 134 -0.42 -18.49 -9.73
N ILE A 135 -1.47 -17.92 -9.09
CA ILE A 135 -2.02 -18.44 -7.84
C ILE A 135 -2.45 -19.91 -7.93
N ASP A 136 -2.89 -20.35 -9.09
CA ASP A 136 -3.31 -21.74 -9.33
C ASP A 136 -2.16 -22.76 -9.20
N SER A 137 -0.91 -22.32 -9.30
CA SER A 137 0.27 -23.16 -9.07
C SER A 137 0.43 -23.56 -7.61
N PHE A 138 -0.19 -22.83 -6.67
CA PHE A 138 -0.22 -23.18 -5.26
C PHE A 138 -1.31 -24.21 -4.94
N GLY A 139 -0.93 -25.49 -4.89
CA GLY A 139 -1.86 -26.58 -4.68
C GLY A 139 -2.70 -26.49 -3.40
N SER A 140 -2.18 -25.89 -2.33
CA SER A 140 -2.95 -25.63 -1.11
C SER A 140 -4.12 -24.69 -1.33
N PHE A 141 -3.93 -23.67 -2.17
CA PHE A 141 -4.97 -22.69 -2.49
C PHE A 141 -5.93 -23.22 -3.55
N SER A 142 -5.40 -23.71 -4.68
CA SER A 142 -6.20 -24.13 -5.82
C SER A 142 -7.07 -25.35 -5.55
N LYS A 143 -6.64 -26.24 -4.63
CA LYS A 143 -7.37 -27.47 -4.25
C LYS A 143 -8.25 -27.32 -3.01
N ALA A 144 -8.25 -26.18 -2.34
CA ALA A 144 -9.13 -25.93 -1.21
C ALA A 144 -10.59 -25.83 -1.69
N ASN A 145 -11.49 -26.54 -1.00
CA ASN A 145 -12.93 -26.52 -1.31
C ASN A 145 -13.56 -25.17 -0.93
N HIS A 146 -13.08 -24.57 0.16
CA HIS A 146 -13.59 -23.30 0.67
C HIS A 146 -12.47 -22.29 0.81
N ARG A 147 -12.69 -21.09 0.27
CA ARG A 147 -11.76 -19.98 0.34
C ARG A 147 -12.50 -18.76 0.86
N PHE A 148 -12.02 -18.18 1.94
CA PHE A 148 -12.61 -17.02 2.59
C PHE A 148 -11.62 -15.87 2.56
N LEU A 149 -12.10 -14.69 2.17
CA LEU A 149 -11.39 -13.44 2.25
C LEU A 149 -11.93 -12.64 3.44
N MET A 150 -11.04 -12.09 4.24
CA MET A 150 -11.38 -11.16 5.30
C MET A 150 -10.63 -9.85 5.05
N SER A 151 -11.37 -8.75 5.02
CA SER A 151 -10.81 -7.41 4.84
C SER A 151 -11.56 -6.43 5.72
N ALA A 152 -10.84 -5.47 6.29
CA ALA A 152 -11.44 -4.37 7.04
C ALA A 152 -12.13 -3.34 6.12
N THR A 153 -11.77 -3.32 4.84
CA THR A 153 -12.31 -2.42 3.82
C THR A 153 -12.90 -3.23 2.68
N THR A 154 -14.18 -3.00 2.35
CA THR A 154 -14.92 -3.79 1.34
C THR A 154 -15.35 -2.91 0.15
N GLN A 155 -14.45 -2.06 -0.40
CA GLN A 155 -14.90 -1.05 -1.35
C GLN A 155 -14.75 -1.41 -2.81
N ASP A 156 -13.58 -1.88 -3.20
CA ASP A 156 -13.31 -2.36 -4.53
C ASP A 156 -12.46 -3.61 -4.41
N ASP A 157 -13.16 -4.72 -4.31
CA ASP A 157 -12.56 -6.05 -4.19
C ASP A 157 -12.32 -6.69 -5.56
N SER A 158 -12.43 -5.91 -6.64
CA SER A 158 -12.28 -6.37 -8.03
C SER A 158 -10.93 -7.05 -8.29
N PHE A 159 -9.87 -6.60 -7.61
CA PHE A 159 -8.54 -7.18 -7.73
C PHE A 159 -8.45 -8.61 -7.14
N PHE A 160 -9.37 -9.05 -6.28
CA PHE A 160 -9.44 -10.44 -5.84
C PHE A 160 -9.89 -11.38 -6.96
N ILE A 161 -10.63 -10.86 -7.94
CA ILE A 161 -11.04 -11.63 -9.12
C ILE A 161 -9.80 -12.02 -9.92
N LYS A 162 -8.98 -11.05 -10.33
CA LYS A 162 -7.75 -11.29 -11.12
C LYS A 162 -6.61 -11.87 -10.27
N GLY A 163 -6.38 -11.32 -9.10
CA GLY A 163 -5.24 -11.68 -8.26
C GLY A 163 -5.37 -13.06 -7.62
N LEU A 164 -6.56 -13.45 -7.21
CA LEU A 164 -6.81 -14.70 -6.47
C LEU A 164 -7.80 -15.65 -7.16
N GLY A 165 -8.39 -15.27 -8.28
CA GLY A 165 -9.34 -16.11 -9.01
C GLY A 165 -10.65 -16.34 -8.27
N PHE A 166 -11.14 -15.36 -7.51
CA PHE A 166 -12.42 -15.44 -6.85
C PHE A 166 -13.58 -15.23 -7.83
N ASP A 167 -14.67 -15.90 -7.55
CA ASP A 167 -15.90 -15.74 -8.30
C ASP A 167 -16.50 -14.33 -8.14
N VAL A 168 -16.95 -13.75 -9.24
CA VAL A 168 -17.50 -12.38 -9.25
C VAL A 168 -18.73 -12.23 -8.36
N GLU A 169 -19.60 -13.26 -8.30
CA GLU A 169 -20.79 -13.21 -7.46
C GLU A 169 -20.45 -13.25 -5.97
N ALA A 170 -19.38 -13.95 -5.59
CA ALA A 170 -18.90 -13.94 -4.21
C ALA A 170 -18.36 -12.55 -3.81
N ILE A 171 -17.68 -11.86 -4.73
CA ILE A 171 -17.16 -10.51 -4.50
C ILE A 171 -18.29 -9.47 -4.45
N LYS A 172 -19.30 -9.60 -5.31
CA LYS A 172 -20.48 -8.70 -5.31
C LYS A 172 -21.33 -8.79 -4.04
N LYS A 173 -21.29 -9.93 -3.34
CA LYS A 173 -22.14 -10.22 -2.17
C LYS A 173 -21.29 -10.52 -0.90
N PRO A 174 -20.44 -9.58 -0.44
CA PRO A 174 -19.69 -9.81 0.78
C PRO A 174 -20.61 -9.92 1.99
N LEU A 175 -20.19 -10.72 2.97
CA LEU A 175 -20.83 -10.73 4.28
C LEU A 175 -20.40 -9.50 5.07
N VAL A 176 -21.32 -8.60 5.32
CA VAL A 176 -21.09 -7.38 6.11
C VAL A 176 -22.08 -7.35 7.29
N ASN A 177 -21.66 -6.74 8.40
CA ASN A 177 -22.60 -6.41 9.47
C ASN A 177 -23.36 -5.13 9.10
N PRO A 178 -24.68 -5.17 8.86
CA PRO A 178 -25.44 -4.00 8.44
C PRO A 178 -25.52 -2.92 9.55
N ASP A 179 -25.35 -3.31 10.81
CA ASP A 179 -25.42 -2.40 11.94
C ASP A 179 -24.09 -1.68 12.21
N LEU A 180 -22.99 -2.13 11.61
CA LEU A 180 -21.65 -1.56 11.77
C LEU A 180 -21.26 -0.75 10.53
N VAL A 181 -21.78 0.48 10.45
CA VAL A 181 -21.50 1.40 9.33
C VAL A 181 -20.11 2.04 9.44
N TRP A 182 -19.73 2.38 10.67
CA TRP A 182 -18.42 2.95 10.99
C TRP A 182 -17.95 2.48 12.37
N SER A 183 -16.65 2.61 12.64
CA SER A 183 -16.05 2.17 13.89
C SER A 183 -14.96 3.11 14.33
N GLY A 184 -15.04 3.51 15.61
CA GLY A 184 -14.07 4.36 16.28
C GLY A 184 -14.04 5.79 15.77
N GLU A 185 -13.29 6.64 16.44
CA GLU A 185 -13.24 8.08 16.19
C GLU A 185 -11.87 8.48 15.62
N LYS A 186 -11.88 9.13 14.47
CA LYS A 186 -10.66 9.61 13.80
C LYS A 186 -10.79 11.08 13.48
N MET A 187 -10.06 11.93 14.22
CA MET A 187 -9.95 13.33 13.89
C MET A 187 -8.85 13.51 12.83
N ILE A 188 -9.23 13.69 11.57
CA ILE A 188 -8.27 13.94 10.49
C ILE A 188 -7.96 15.44 10.44
N LEU A 189 -6.70 15.81 10.66
CA LEU A 189 -6.21 17.19 10.56
C LEU A 189 -5.20 17.31 9.43
N ILE A 190 -5.36 18.37 8.63
CA ILE A 190 -4.45 18.72 7.54
C ILE A 190 -3.85 20.09 7.85
N PRO A 191 -2.73 20.17 8.60
CA PRO A 191 -2.21 21.42 9.15
C PRO A 191 -1.93 22.49 8.09
N SER A 192 -1.33 22.11 6.96
CA SER A 192 -1.00 23.02 5.86
C SER A 192 -2.22 23.63 5.15
N LEU A 193 -3.42 23.10 5.41
CA LEU A 193 -4.67 23.71 4.94
C LEU A 193 -5.26 24.66 5.96
N ILE A 194 -4.90 24.55 7.24
CA ILE A 194 -5.30 25.47 8.28
C ILE A 194 -4.51 26.77 8.12
N ASP A 195 -3.17 26.66 8.08
CA ASP A 195 -2.26 27.78 7.88
C ASP A 195 -0.97 27.30 7.20
N GLU A 196 -0.40 28.12 6.31
CA GLU A 196 0.82 27.76 5.57
C GLU A 196 2.06 27.63 6.47
N THR A 197 2.07 28.28 7.62
CA THR A 197 3.15 28.15 8.62
C THR A 197 3.16 26.79 9.33
N LEU A 198 2.06 26.05 9.28
CA LEU A 198 1.94 24.68 9.79
C LEU A 198 2.38 23.66 8.73
N ASP A 199 3.55 23.90 8.16
CA ASP A 199 4.13 23.05 7.13
C ASP A 199 4.55 21.67 7.67
N ARG A 200 4.91 20.77 6.74
CA ARG A 200 5.34 19.41 7.04
C ARG A 200 6.54 19.39 7.99
N GLU A 201 7.54 20.26 7.75
CA GLU A 201 8.78 20.25 8.51
C GLU A 201 8.52 20.67 9.97
N LYS A 202 7.74 21.71 10.17
CA LYS A 202 7.34 22.18 11.50
C LYS A 202 6.55 21.10 12.27
N ILE A 203 5.57 20.49 11.64
CA ILE A 203 4.73 19.45 12.27
C ILE A 203 5.56 18.24 12.67
N ILE A 204 6.39 17.72 11.75
CA ILE A 204 7.28 16.59 12.01
C ILE A 204 8.26 16.92 13.15
N ASN A 205 8.92 18.07 13.07
CA ASN A 205 9.86 18.50 14.11
C ASN A 205 9.20 18.70 15.48
N TRP A 206 7.96 19.12 15.50
CA TRP A 206 7.25 19.39 16.76
C TRP A 206 6.72 18.11 17.42
N LEU A 207 6.00 17.29 16.67
CA LEU A 207 5.27 16.15 17.24
C LEU A 207 6.16 14.91 17.45
N LEU A 208 7.25 14.75 16.67
CA LEU A 208 8.11 13.57 16.77
C LEU A 208 9.27 13.72 17.75
N ARG A 209 9.51 14.92 18.32
CA ARG A 209 10.54 15.10 19.34
C ARG A 209 10.26 14.24 20.59
N PRO A 210 11.31 13.66 21.20
CA PRO A 210 11.17 12.96 22.47
C PRO A 210 10.53 13.83 23.56
N ASN A 211 9.64 13.22 24.36
CA ASN A 211 8.98 13.91 25.47
C ASN A 211 8.66 12.91 26.57
N ASP A 212 9.41 12.99 27.69
CA ASP A 212 9.25 12.07 28.83
C ASP A 212 7.93 12.22 29.59
N LYS A 213 7.18 13.31 29.34
CA LYS A 213 5.86 13.54 29.93
C LYS A 213 4.72 12.97 29.08
N ARG A 214 5.03 12.34 27.96
CA ARG A 214 4.01 11.82 27.06
C ARG A 214 3.33 10.59 27.67
N THR A 215 2.01 10.57 27.64
CA THR A 215 1.16 9.52 28.22
C THR A 215 0.53 8.59 27.17
N PHE A 216 0.84 8.82 25.91
CA PHE A 216 0.35 8.03 24.77
C PHE A 216 1.40 8.00 23.64
N GLY A 217 1.29 6.99 22.76
CA GLY A 217 2.16 6.83 21.61
C GLY A 217 1.88 7.86 20.51
N THR A 218 2.97 8.37 19.93
CA THR A 218 2.96 9.16 18.69
C THR A 218 3.71 8.36 17.63
N VAL A 219 3.04 8.11 16.52
CA VAL A 219 3.56 7.26 15.43
C VAL A 219 3.52 8.03 14.12
N CYS A 220 4.53 7.85 13.29
CA CYS A 220 4.58 8.36 11.93
C CYS A 220 4.69 7.19 10.95
N LEU A 221 3.79 7.14 9.98
CA LEU A 221 3.90 6.29 8.80
C LEU A 221 4.55 7.10 7.69
N ALA A 222 5.77 6.73 7.32
CA ALA A 222 6.51 7.38 6.25
C ALA A 222 6.46 6.53 4.96
N PRO A 223 6.43 7.14 3.76
CA PRO A 223 6.28 6.40 2.50
C PRO A 223 7.49 5.52 2.17
N SER A 224 8.68 5.90 2.63
CA SER A 224 9.93 5.18 2.33
C SER A 224 11.02 5.48 3.36
N PHE A 225 12.14 4.75 3.22
CA PHE A 225 13.34 5.00 4.02
C PHE A 225 14.17 6.21 3.55
N ALA A 226 13.78 6.92 2.50
CA ALA A 226 14.58 8.01 1.92
C ALA A 226 14.88 9.15 2.93
N ASN A 227 13.94 9.46 3.82
CA ASN A 227 14.05 10.55 4.79
C ASN A 227 14.43 10.10 6.22
N ILE A 228 14.93 8.88 6.40
CA ILE A 228 15.28 8.33 7.73
C ILE A 228 16.15 9.29 8.54
N LYS A 229 17.17 9.88 7.91
CA LYS A 229 18.11 10.79 8.59
C LYS A 229 17.42 12.01 9.21
N GLN A 230 16.34 12.49 8.60
CA GLN A 230 15.53 13.59 9.16
C GLN A 230 14.88 13.14 10.48
N PHE A 231 14.22 12.01 10.49
CA PHE A 231 13.53 11.49 11.68
C PHE A 231 14.51 11.16 12.82
N GLN A 232 15.67 10.57 12.50
CA GLN A 232 16.70 10.29 13.48
C GLN A 232 17.30 11.56 14.11
N ARG A 233 17.51 12.63 13.31
CA ARG A 233 18.00 13.92 13.82
C ARG A 233 17.05 14.57 14.83
N ILE A 234 15.75 14.33 14.69
CA ILE A 234 14.74 14.85 15.61
C ILE A 234 14.71 14.02 16.91
N GLY A 235 15.30 12.84 16.93
CA GLY A 235 15.28 11.90 18.06
C GLY A 235 14.16 10.86 18.00
N ALA A 236 13.46 10.74 16.88
CA ALA A 236 12.48 9.68 16.68
C ALA A 236 13.17 8.33 16.43
N ILE A 237 12.56 7.25 16.87
CA ILE A 237 13.03 5.89 16.62
C ILE A 237 12.47 5.41 15.28
N VAL A 238 13.34 5.17 14.31
CA VAL A 238 12.95 4.60 13.01
C VAL A 238 13.06 3.08 13.09
N ALA A 239 11.91 2.41 12.94
CA ALA A 239 11.86 0.95 12.96
C ALA A 239 12.41 0.36 11.65
N THR A 240 13.25 -0.64 11.77
CA THR A 240 13.69 -1.50 10.66
C THR A 240 12.83 -2.76 10.61
N THR A 241 13.01 -3.58 9.57
CA THR A 241 12.32 -4.88 9.48
C THR A 241 12.61 -5.78 10.68
N GLU A 242 13.79 -5.64 11.30
CA GLU A 242 14.24 -6.45 12.43
C GLU A 242 13.71 -5.92 13.77
N THR A 243 13.54 -4.60 13.89
CA THR A 243 13.18 -3.93 15.15
C THR A 243 11.71 -3.54 15.25
N ILE A 244 10.92 -3.73 14.20
CA ILE A 244 9.51 -3.29 14.15
C ILE A 244 8.67 -3.90 15.27
N TYR A 245 8.84 -5.19 15.55
CA TYR A 245 8.09 -5.86 16.62
C TYR A 245 8.46 -5.32 18.00
N ASP A 246 9.74 -5.05 18.24
CA ASP A 246 10.21 -4.45 19.49
C ASP A 246 9.65 -3.03 19.68
N CYS A 247 9.58 -2.24 18.60
CA CYS A 247 8.98 -0.90 18.65
C CYS A 247 7.48 -0.96 18.99
N ILE A 248 6.74 -1.88 18.38
CA ILE A 248 5.32 -2.09 18.67
C ILE A 248 5.11 -2.53 20.13
N GLU A 249 5.91 -3.48 20.61
CA GLU A 249 5.82 -3.96 21.99
C GLU A 249 6.16 -2.87 23.01
N LYS A 250 7.12 -1.98 22.72
CA LYS A 250 7.41 -0.80 23.56
C LYS A 250 6.18 0.10 23.68
N LEU A 251 5.52 0.42 22.56
CA LEU A 251 4.30 1.23 22.57
C LEU A 251 3.18 0.55 23.40
N LYS A 252 2.99 -0.76 23.25
CA LYS A 252 2.00 -1.51 24.01
C LYS A 252 2.30 -1.57 25.51
N ARG A 253 3.58 -1.51 25.89
CA ARG A 253 4.00 -1.43 27.30
C ARG A 253 3.93 -0.04 27.91
N GLY A 254 3.56 0.98 27.13
CA GLY A 254 3.47 2.36 27.63
C GLY A 254 4.79 3.14 27.57
N GLU A 255 5.75 2.70 26.78
CA GLU A 255 7.03 3.41 26.59
C GLU A 255 6.85 4.50 25.52
N PHE A 256 6.36 5.67 25.92
CA PHE A 256 5.93 6.73 25.00
C PHE A 256 6.90 7.91 24.85
N SER A 257 8.02 7.91 25.57
CA SER A 257 8.98 9.03 25.54
C SER A 257 9.48 9.35 24.15
N ASN A 258 9.69 8.33 23.33
CA ASN A 258 10.12 8.47 21.93
C ASN A 258 8.95 8.22 20.97
N SER A 259 8.88 9.01 19.91
CA SER A 259 8.01 8.73 18.78
C SER A 259 8.58 7.63 17.91
N MET A 260 7.71 6.82 17.31
CA MET A 260 8.10 5.73 16.42
C MET A 260 7.80 6.09 14.97
N VAL A 261 8.72 5.79 14.06
CA VAL A 261 8.54 5.97 12.62
C VAL A 261 8.59 4.61 11.94
N PHE A 262 7.54 4.27 11.22
CA PHE A 262 7.44 3.05 10.42
C PHE A 262 7.46 3.42 8.94
N ALA A 263 8.51 3.03 8.24
CA ALA A 263 8.64 3.30 6.81
C ALA A 263 8.00 2.18 6.00
N ASN A 264 7.13 2.57 5.06
CA ASN A 264 6.40 1.68 4.15
C ASN A 264 5.68 0.50 4.83
N ARG A 265 5.03 0.79 5.98
CA ARG A 265 4.31 -0.17 6.82
C ARG A 265 2.90 0.32 7.12
N TYR A 266 2.11 0.45 6.06
CA TYR A 266 0.69 0.79 6.16
C TYR A 266 -0.18 -0.42 6.54
N ASP A 267 0.38 -1.63 6.43
CA ASP A 267 -0.21 -2.92 6.80
C ASP A 267 0.57 -3.63 7.91
N GLY A 268 -0.02 -4.64 8.52
CA GLY A 268 0.66 -5.55 9.47
C GLY A 268 1.08 -4.92 10.81
N ILE A 269 0.68 -3.68 11.12
CA ILE A 269 0.93 -3.00 12.40
C ILE A 269 -0.40 -2.81 13.12
N ASP A 270 -0.43 -3.09 14.43
CA ASP A 270 -1.58 -2.93 15.28
C ASP A 270 -1.21 -2.11 16.52
N LEU A 271 -1.81 -0.91 16.63
CA LEU A 271 -1.47 0.09 17.64
C LEU A 271 -2.73 0.58 18.37
N PRO A 272 -3.41 -0.28 19.12
CA PRO A 272 -4.67 0.07 19.78
C PRO A 272 -4.45 1.03 20.96
N ASP A 273 -5.51 1.75 21.28
CA ASP A 273 -5.61 2.57 22.48
C ASP A 273 -4.45 3.57 22.63
N ASN A 274 -3.87 3.64 23.82
CA ASN A 274 -2.77 4.55 24.11
C ASN A 274 -1.46 4.23 23.35
N SER A 275 -1.38 3.10 22.66
CA SER A 275 -0.21 2.79 21.82
C SER A 275 -0.06 3.79 20.66
N CYS A 276 -1.18 4.40 20.18
CA CYS A 276 -1.13 5.43 19.16
C CYS A 276 -2.35 6.38 19.24
N ARG A 277 -2.23 7.47 19.99
CA ARG A 277 -3.25 8.54 20.01
C ARG A 277 -3.00 9.62 18.97
N ILE A 278 -1.75 9.78 18.54
CA ILE A 278 -1.38 10.67 17.42
C ILE A 278 -0.72 9.83 16.35
N LEU A 279 -1.35 9.77 15.20
CA LEU A 279 -0.84 9.14 14.01
C LEU A 279 -0.53 10.21 12.96
N ILE A 280 0.70 10.24 12.46
CA ILE A 280 1.09 11.09 11.34
C ILE A 280 1.20 10.21 10.11
N ILE A 281 0.54 10.57 9.01
CA ILE A 281 0.77 9.97 7.71
C ILE A 281 1.55 10.98 6.88
N ASP A 282 2.82 10.67 6.64
CA ASP A 282 3.77 11.56 6.01
C ASP A 282 3.91 11.22 4.52
N SER A 283 3.19 11.95 3.69
CA SER A 283 3.15 11.80 2.22
C SER A 283 2.41 10.55 1.72
N LYS A 284 2.19 10.50 0.42
CA LYS A 284 1.50 9.39 -0.26
C LYS A 284 2.35 8.11 -0.17
N PRO A 285 1.73 6.94 0.14
CA PRO A 285 2.46 5.67 0.15
C PRO A 285 3.11 5.40 -1.21
N TYR A 286 4.36 4.95 -1.22
CA TYR A 286 5.04 4.50 -2.43
C TYR A 286 4.70 3.05 -2.75
N SER A 287 4.65 2.74 -4.05
CA SER A 287 4.61 1.36 -4.52
C SER A 287 5.98 0.69 -4.33
N GLU A 288 5.98 -0.54 -3.79
CA GLU A 288 7.21 -1.29 -3.50
C GLU A 288 7.82 -1.95 -4.73
N THR A 289 6.97 -2.31 -5.71
CA THR A 289 7.42 -2.99 -6.92
C THR A 289 7.71 -1.98 -8.03
N LEU A 290 8.70 -2.28 -8.87
CA LEU A 290 9.00 -1.46 -10.04
C LEU A 290 7.85 -1.49 -11.04
N THR A 291 7.13 -2.60 -11.12
CA THR A 291 5.92 -2.73 -11.95
C THR A 291 4.85 -1.73 -11.54
N ASP A 292 4.47 -1.71 -10.25
CA ASP A 292 3.42 -0.80 -9.77
C ASP A 292 3.87 0.67 -9.90
N ARG A 293 5.16 0.96 -9.69
CA ARG A 293 5.73 2.31 -9.90
C ARG A 293 5.64 2.75 -11.35
N TYR A 294 6.01 1.88 -12.28
CA TYR A 294 5.89 2.17 -13.71
C TYR A 294 4.45 2.45 -14.12
N GLU A 295 3.51 1.67 -13.61
CA GLU A 295 2.08 1.91 -13.85
C GLU A 295 1.61 3.25 -13.26
N GLU A 296 2.05 3.60 -12.05
CA GLU A 296 1.74 4.90 -11.41
C GLU A 296 2.25 6.08 -12.25
N GLU A 297 3.46 5.99 -12.80
CA GLU A 297 4.06 7.05 -13.62
C GLU A 297 3.41 7.16 -15.01
N CYS A 298 3.16 6.02 -15.65
CA CYS A 298 2.59 5.98 -17.00
C CYS A 298 1.07 6.18 -17.05
N ARG A 299 0.36 5.85 -15.97
CA ARG A 299 -1.10 5.85 -15.88
C ARG A 299 -1.62 6.46 -14.57
N PRO A 300 -1.23 7.71 -14.23
CA PRO A 300 -1.61 8.32 -12.95
C PRO A 300 -3.12 8.50 -12.78
N SER A 301 -3.89 8.48 -13.87
CA SER A 301 -5.36 8.55 -13.85
C SER A 301 -6.05 7.18 -13.83
N SER A 302 -5.28 6.07 -13.76
CA SER A 302 -5.85 4.72 -13.71
C SER A 302 -6.69 4.52 -12.45
N ASP A 303 -7.94 4.07 -12.63
CA ASP A 303 -8.82 3.73 -11.52
C ASP A 303 -8.18 2.66 -10.61
N ILE A 304 -7.54 1.64 -11.19
CA ILE A 304 -6.90 0.54 -10.45
C ILE A 304 -5.77 1.06 -9.54
N ILE A 305 -4.93 1.95 -10.07
CA ILE A 305 -3.81 2.52 -9.29
C ILE A 305 -4.33 3.40 -8.16
N ASN A 306 -5.32 4.23 -8.46
CA ASN A 306 -5.90 5.13 -7.46
C ASN A 306 -6.66 4.36 -6.37
N VAL A 307 -7.35 3.27 -6.72
CA VAL A 307 -7.97 2.36 -5.74
C VAL A 307 -6.91 1.75 -4.83
N LYS A 308 -5.83 1.18 -5.37
CA LYS A 308 -4.73 0.61 -4.56
C LYS A 308 -4.14 1.65 -3.60
N THR A 309 -3.92 2.87 -4.10
CA THR A 309 -3.39 3.98 -3.28
C THR A 309 -4.36 4.35 -2.17
N ALA A 310 -5.65 4.51 -2.48
CA ALA A 310 -6.69 4.82 -1.50
C ALA A 310 -6.76 3.74 -0.42
N GLN A 311 -6.75 2.48 -0.81
CA GLN A 311 -6.77 1.35 0.12
C GLN A 311 -5.55 1.34 1.06
N ARG A 312 -4.34 1.61 0.56
CA ARG A 312 -3.14 1.72 1.40
C ARG A 312 -3.27 2.87 2.40
N VAL A 313 -3.76 4.03 1.96
CA VAL A 313 -4.02 5.16 2.86
C VAL A 313 -5.05 4.78 3.92
N GLU A 314 -6.15 4.14 3.54
CA GLU A 314 -7.17 3.66 4.49
C GLU A 314 -6.63 2.66 5.50
N GLN A 315 -5.80 1.73 5.07
CA GLN A 315 -5.10 0.81 5.97
C GLN A 315 -4.25 1.58 6.98
N GLY A 316 -3.51 2.60 6.52
CA GLY A 316 -2.76 3.50 7.38
C GLY A 316 -3.66 4.22 8.39
N LEU A 317 -4.77 4.82 7.94
CA LEU A 317 -5.76 5.49 8.78
C LEU A 317 -6.39 4.53 9.82
N GLY A 318 -6.44 3.25 9.53
CA GLY A 318 -6.99 2.22 10.41
C GLY A 318 -6.02 1.72 11.51
N ARG A 319 -4.75 2.14 11.50
CA ARG A 319 -3.75 1.56 12.43
C ARG A 319 -3.88 2.02 13.86
N SER A 320 -4.41 3.20 14.10
CA SER A 320 -4.54 3.81 15.43
C SER A 320 -5.92 3.63 16.08
N VAL A 321 -6.89 3.03 15.37
CA VAL A 321 -8.26 2.85 15.88
C VAL A 321 -8.72 1.42 15.57
N ARG A 322 -9.07 0.65 16.60
CA ARG A 322 -9.42 -0.78 16.48
C ARG A 322 -10.83 -1.15 16.95
N GLY A 323 -11.50 -0.30 17.65
CA GLY A 323 -12.84 -0.60 18.17
C GLY A 323 -13.72 0.64 18.21
N GLU A 324 -15.01 0.41 18.47
CA GLU A 324 -16.03 1.46 18.49
C GLU A 324 -15.73 2.60 19.50
N LYS A 325 -15.07 2.26 20.61
CA LYS A 325 -14.72 3.23 21.67
C LYS A 325 -13.31 3.80 21.53
N ASP A 326 -12.56 3.33 20.55
CA ASP A 326 -11.18 3.78 20.31
C ASP A 326 -11.17 5.10 19.54
N TYR A 327 -10.13 5.91 19.74
CA TYR A 327 -10.02 7.23 19.11
C TYR A 327 -8.57 7.61 18.86
N SER A 328 -8.35 8.42 17.83
CA SER A 328 -7.04 9.01 17.56
C SER A 328 -7.15 10.30 16.76
N VAL A 329 -6.09 11.11 16.87
CA VAL A 329 -5.84 12.23 15.96
C VAL A 329 -4.93 11.76 14.85
N ILE A 330 -5.35 11.96 13.62
CA ILE A 330 -4.59 11.60 12.42
C ILE A 330 -4.17 12.87 11.72
N ILE A 331 -2.87 13.08 11.59
CA ILE A 331 -2.29 14.27 11.01
C ILE A 331 -1.72 13.92 9.65
N ILE A 332 -2.23 14.58 8.63
CA ILE A 332 -1.80 14.37 7.26
C ILE A 332 -0.77 15.43 6.88
N THR A 333 0.39 14.98 6.42
CA THR A 333 1.46 15.83 5.91
C THR A 333 1.88 15.39 4.51
N GLY A 334 2.63 16.24 3.79
CA GLY A 334 3.02 15.96 2.40
C GLY A 334 1.99 16.43 1.39
N GLY A 335 2.42 17.30 0.46
CA GLY A 335 1.52 17.94 -0.51
C GLY A 335 0.86 16.96 -1.48
N ASP A 336 1.54 15.88 -1.83
CA ASP A 336 1.05 14.80 -2.69
C ASP A 336 -0.13 14.05 -2.07
N LEU A 337 -0.03 13.70 -0.78
CA LEU A 337 -1.13 13.05 -0.05
C LEU A 337 -2.29 14.02 0.18
N VAL A 338 -2.00 15.27 0.56
CA VAL A 338 -3.03 16.30 0.73
C VAL A 338 -3.81 16.51 -0.57
N GLN A 339 -3.13 16.58 -1.71
CA GLN A 339 -3.78 16.69 -3.01
C GLN A 339 -4.64 15.46 -3.33
N PHE A 340 -4.14 14.26 -3.04
CA PHE A 340 -4.86 13.01 -3.26
C PHE A 340 -6.15 12.93 -2.43
N LEU A 341 -6.11 13.37 -1.17
CA LEU A 341 -7.28 13.39 -0.28
C LEU A 341 -8.31 14.46 -0.66
N LYS A 342 -7.88 15.60 -1.21
CA LYS A 342 -8.77 16.73 -1.54
C LYS A 342 -9.40 16.66 -2.92
N SER A 343 -8.75 15.99 -3.86
CA SER A 343 -9.22 15.95 -5.25
C SER A 343 -10.50 15.11 -5.36
N PRO A 344 -11.61 15.64 -5.90
CA PRO A 344 -12.80 14.85 -6.19
C PRO A 344 -12.55 13.66 -7.12
N LEU A 345 -11.50 13.75 -7.95
CA LEU A 345 -11.11 12.68 -8.86
C LEU A 345 -10.53 11.46 -8.13
N THR A 346 -9.94 11.64 -6.96
CA THR A 346 -9.30 10.59 -6.18
C THR A 346 -10.05 10.24 -4.89
N THR A 347 -10.73 11.21 -4.26
CA THR A 347 -11.53 10.98 -3.04
C THR A 347 -12.63 9.94 -3.26
N LYS A 348 -13.15 9.83 -4.48
CA LYS A 348 -14.18 8.83 -4.84
C LYS A 348 -13.73 7.37 -4.62
N TYR A 349 -12.42 7.10 -4.52
CA TYR A 349 -11.89 5.75 -4.31
C TYR A 349 -11.79 5.34 -2.84
N PHE A 350 -12.03 6.27 -1.92
CA PHE A 350 -12.09 5.97 -0.51
C PHE A 350 -13.46 5.42 -0.08
N SER A 351 -13.49 4.73 1.06
CA SER A 351 -14.71 4.24 1.68
C SER A 351 -15.69 5.36 2.02
N PRO A 352 -17.02 5.11 2.02
CA PRO A 352 -17.97 6.08 2.52
C PRO A 352 -17.56 6.60 3.91
N GLN A 353 -17.11 5.69 4.78
CA GLN A 353 -16.57 6.03 6.09
C GLN A 353 -15.37 7.00 5.98
N THR A 354 -14.37 6.68 5.20
CA THR A 354 -13.16 7.51 5.05
C THR A 354 -13.47 8.82 4.32
N ARG A 355 -14.35 8.80 3.32
CA ARG A 355 -14.82 10.04 2.67
C ARG A 355 -15.44 10.99 3.66
N MET A 356 -16.35 10.52 4.52
CA MET A 356 -16.97 11.32 5.57
C MET A 356 -15.92 11.85 6.55
N GLN A 357 -14.96 11.03 6.96
CA GLN A 357 -13.86 11.46 7.86
C GLN A 357 -12.98 12.54 7.22
N ILE A 358 -12.72 12.47 5.93
CA ILE A 358 -11.99 13.50 5.16
C ILE A 358 -12.84 14.79 5.08
N GLU A 359 -14.14 14.66 4.88
CA GLU A 359 -15.06 15.78 4.83
C GLU A 359 -15.13 16.51 6.18
N ILE A 360 -15.29 15.78 7.29
CA ILE A 360 -15.20 16.32 8.65
C ILE A 360 -13.89 17.08 8.85
N GLY A 361 -12.76 16.49 8.42
CA GLY A 361 -11.45 17.14 8.45
C GLY A 361 -11.42 18.46 7.65
N GLY A 362 -12.09 18.49 6.50
CA GLY A 362 -12.25 19.71 5.68
C GLY A 362 -13.07 20.79 6.38
N GLN A 363 -14.14 20.41 7.08
CA GLN A 363 -14.98 21.33 7.85
C GLN A 363 -14.20 21.91 9.04
N ILE A 364 -13.42 21.10 9.76
CA ILE A 364 -12.52 21.56 10.83
C ILE A 364 -11.52 22.60 10.29
N VAL A 365 -10.95 22.39 9.11
CA VAL A 365 -10.07 23.36 8.45
C VAL A 365 -10.81 24.67 8.19
N GLY A 366 -12.07 24.62 7.75
CA GLY A 366 -12.91 25.80 7.55
C GLY A 366 -13.07 26.62 8.84
N PHE A 367 -13.53 25.97 9.92
CA PHE A 367 -13.69 26.61 11.22
C PHE A 367 -12.38 27.19 11.76
N ALA A 368 -11.27 26.47 11.59
CA ALA A 368 -9.98 26.93 12.03
C ALA A 368 -9.51 28.18 11.27
N LYS A 369 -9.78 28.28 9.97
CA LYS A 369 -9.47 29.48 9.19
C LYS A 369 -10.27 30.68 9.63
N ASP A 370 -11.58 30.52 9.90
CA ASP A 370 -12.43 31.60 10.40
C ASP A 370 -11.88 32.16 11.73
N GLU A 371 -11.45 31.28 12.64
CA GLU A 371 -10.83 31.70 13.92
C GLU A 371 -9.47 32.43 13.71
N ILE A 372 -8.67 32.01 12.72
CA ILE A 372 -7.39 32.67 12.38
C ILE A 372 -7.67 34.06 11.79
N ASP A 373 -8.67 34.20 10.91
CA ASP A 373 -9.06 35.48 10.33
C ASP A 373 -9.58 36.44 11.40
N GLU A 374 -10.13 35.92 12.51
CA GLU A 374 -10.51 36.67 13.71
C GLU A 374 -9.32 36.98 14.62
N GLY A 375 -8.13 36.52 14.34
CA GLY A 375 -6.88 36.82 15.03
C GLY A 375 -6.35 35.73 15.97
N ALA A 376 -6.84 34.48 15.86
CA ALA A 376 -6.29 33.37 16.61
C ALA A 376 -4.89 32.99 16.07
N GLU A 377 -4.00 32.55 16.96
CA GLU A 377 -2.68 32.04 16.57
C GLU A 377 -2.80 30.59 16.05
N ALA A 378 -2.32 30.33 14.85
CA ALA A 378 -2.40 29.04 14.18
C ALA A 378 -1.86 27.87 15.02
N ASP A 379 -0.71 28.07 15.72
CA ASP A 379 -0.09 27.05 16.56
C ASP A 379 -0.97 26.68 17.76
N LYS A 380 -1.55 27.67 18.43
CA LYS A 380 -2.42 27.45 19.59
C LYS A 380 -3.72 26.77 19.17
N LEU A 381 -4.27 27.19 18.05
CA LEU A 381 -5.48 26.62 17.49
C LEU A 381 -5.27 25.15 17.11
N PHE A 382 -4.19 24.83 16.41
CA PHE A 382 -3.85 23.47 16.04
C PHE A 382 -3.70 22.55 17.26
N VAL A 383 -3.01 23.00 18.32
CA VAL A 383 -2.93 22.27 19.59
C VAL A 383 -4.30 22.12 20.25
N GLY A 384 -5.12 23.16 20.20
CA GLY A 384 -6.49 23.13 20.70
C GLY A 384 -7.33 22.04 20.06
N LEU A 385 -7.25 21.91 18.71
CA LEU A 385 -7.94 20.85 17.96
C LEU A 385 -7.47 19.44 18.37
N ILE A 386 -6.16 19.22 18.46
CA ILE A 386 -5.61 17.95 18.93
C ILE A 386 -6.17 17.63 20.33
N ASN A 387 -6.16 18.60 21.23
CA ASN A 387 -6.62 18.42 22.61
C ASN A 387 -8.12 18.11 22.69
N LYS A 388 -8.97 18.66 21.82
CA LYS A 388 -10.41 18.33 21.80
C LYS A 388 -10.62 16.82 21.65
N SER A 389 -9.91 16.16 20.73
CA SER A 389 -9.99 14.71 20.58
C SER A 389 -9.36 13.97 21.76
N LEU A 390 -8.14 14.35 22.18
CA LEU A 390 -7.41 13.65 23.25
C LEU A 390 -8.08 13.76 24.62
N GLN A 391 -8.72 14.87 24.90
CA GLN A 391 -9.46 15.11 26.16
C GLN A 391 -10.92 14.66 26.07
N ARG A 392 -11.33 14.08 24.95
CA ARG A 392 -12.68 13.56 24.75
C ARG A 392 -13.76 14.63 24.91
N ASP A 393 -13.54 15.81 24.29
CA ASP A 393 -14.49 16.91 24.28
C ASP A 393 -15.88 16.43 23.81
N GLU A 394 -16.93 16.76 24.59
CA GLU A 394 -18.30 16.28 24.30
C GLU A 394 -18.82 16.85 22.96
N GLY A 395 -18.60 18.15 22.71
CA GLY A 395 -19.05 18.78 21.47
C GLY A 395 -18.38 18.18 20.24
N TRP A 396 -17.08 17.83 20.33
CA TRP A 396 -16.39 17.09 19.28
C TRP A 396 -17.00 15.71 19.05
N LYS A 397 -17.28 14.96 20.11
CA LYS A 397 -17.85 13.61 20.02
C LYS A 397 -19.25 13.62 19.39
N GLU A 398 -20.10 14.53 19.86
CA GLU A 398 -21.46 14.68 19.32
C GLU A 398 -21.41 15.03 17.82
N TYR A 399 -20.63 16.03 17.46
CA TYR A 399 -20.46 16.43 16.07
C TYR A 399 -19.95 15.27 15.17
N TYR A 400 -18.94 14.52 15.64
CA TYR A 400 -18.40 13.39 14.88
C TYR A 400 -19.45 12.29 14.67
N VAL A 401 -20.18 11.91 15.73
CA VAL A 401 -21.22 10.88 15.67
C VAL A 401 -22.38 11.30 14.74
N GLU A 402 -22.84 12.53 14.85
CA GLU A 402 -23.90 13.08 13.99
C GLU A 402 -23.47 13.01 12.52
N SER A 403 -22.28 13.52 12.19
CA SER A 403 -21.76 13.50 10.82
C SER A 403 -21.56 12.08 10.29
N MET A 404 -21.01 11.17 11.09
CA MET A 404 -20.77 9.77 10.67
C MET A 404 -22.06 8.98 10.46
N ASN A 405 -23.16 9.34 11.11
CA ASN A 405 -24.48 8.71 10.92
C ASN A 405 -25.16 9.15 9.61
N GLU A 406 -24.66 10.19 8.93
CA GLU A 406 -25.16 10.63 7.62
C GLU A 406 -24.55 9.83 6.44
N ILE A 407 -23.67 8.86 6.70
CA ILE A 407 -23.00 8.09 5.67
C ILE A 407 -24.00 7.35 4.78
N ASP A 408 -23.93 7.57 3.47
CA ASP A 408 -24.67 6.80 2.46
C ASP A 408 -23.80 5.64 1.91
N ILE A 409 -24.28 4.39 2.14
CA ILE A 409 -23.54 3.16 1.79
C ILE A 409 -23.81 2.71 0.35
N ARG A 410 -24.70 3.36 -0.41
CA ARG A 410 -25.33 2.81 -1.63
C ARG A 410 -24.46 2.77 -2.89
N ASP A 411 -23.20 3.13 -2.86
CA ASP A 411 -22.36 3.27 -4.07
C ASP A 411 -21.47 2.04 -4.33
N ARG A 412 -22.04 0.96 -4.89
CA ARG A 412 -21.26 -0.17 -5.46
C ARG A 412 -21.31 -0.14 -6.98
N LYS A 413 -20.12 -0.16 -7.60
CA LYS A 413 -19.99 -0.20 -9.08
C LYS A 413 -19.95 -1.65 -9.58
N ASP A 414 -21.09 -2.29 -9.71
CA ASP A 414 -21.19 -3.68 -10.18
C ASP A 414 -20.59 -3.90 -11.58
N ASN A 415 -20.67 -2.90 -12.46
CA ASN A 415 -20.16 -2.99 -13.84
C ASN A 415 -18.63 -3.22 -13.92
N LEU A 416 -17.85 -2.72 -12.94
CA LEU A 416 -16.39 -2.91 -12.92
C LEU A 416 -16.04 -4.39 -12.63
N TYR A 417 -16.78 -5.05 -11.75
CA TYR A 417 -16.55 -6.45 -11.43
C TYR A 417 -16.77 -7.38 -12.62
N ASP A 418 -17.79 -7.10 -13.41
CA ASP A 418 -18.08 -7.86 -14.63
C ASP A 418 -16.99 -7.69 -15.67
N LEU A 419 -16.54 -6.44 -15.90
CA LEU A 419 -15.43 -6.14 -16.80
C LEU A 419 -14.14 -6.89 -16.41
N ILE A 420 -13.75 -6.82 -15.13
CA ILE A 420 -12.55 -7.48 -14.64
C ILE A 420 -12.68 -9.01 -14.68
N SER A 421 -13.89 -9.54 -14.50
CA SER A 421 -14.14 -10.98 -14.66
C SER A 421 -13.94 -11.43 -16.11
N LEU A 422 -14.40 -10.65 -17.08
CA LEU A 422 -14.16 -10.91 -18.51
C LEU A 422 -12.68 -10.83 -18.85
N GLU A 423 -11.98 -9.79 -18.38
CA GLU A 423 -10.54 -9.64 -18.56
C GLU A 423 -9.79 -10.84 -17.97
N TYR A 424 -10.12 -11.27 -16.76
CA TYR A 424 -9.51 -12.46 -16.14
C TYR A 424 -9.77 -13.74 -16.96
N LYS A 425 -10.96 -13.90 -17.50
CA LYS A 425 -11.29 -15.03 -18.36
C LYS A 425 -10.48 -15.02 -19.65
N ALA A 426 -10.32 -13.86 -20.29
CA ALA A 426 -9.48 -13.70 -21.47
C ALA A 426 -8.01 -14.04 -21.17
N GLU A 427 -7.46 -13.56 -20.05
CA GLU A 427 -6.10 -13.89 -19.59
C GLU A 427 -5.91 -15.40 -19.39
N LYS A 428 -6.86 -16.08 -18.78
CA LYS A 428 -6.82 -17.55 -18.58
C LYS A 428 -6.84 -18.33 -19.90
N LEU A 429 -7.58 -17.85 -20.89
CA LEU A 429 -7.59 -18.44 -22.23
C LEU A 429 -6.27 -18.18 -22.95
N PHE A 430 -5.73 -16.97 -22.85
CA PHE A 430 -4.43 -16.61 -23.40
C PHE A 430 -3.29 -17.50 -22.86
N ILE A 431 -3.21 -17.67 -21.54
CA ILE A 431 -2.22 -18.54 -20.89
C ILE A 431 -2.30 -20.00 -21.39
N LYS A 432 -3.53 -20.47 -21.68
CA LYS A 432 -3.75 -21.82 -22.23
C LYS A 432 -3.44 -21.95 -23.73
N GLY A 433 -3.10 -20.84 -24.40
CA GLY A 433 -2.84 -20.79 -25.83
C GLY A 433 -4.09 -20.72 -26.72
N ASP A 434 -5.28 -20.56 -26.14
CA ASP A 434 -6.56 -20.40 -26.85
C ASP A 434 -6.76 -18.93 -27.28
N LEU A 435 -5.87 -18.43 -28.16
CA LEU A 435 -5.80 -17.02 -28.53
C LEU A 435 -7.12 -16.49 -29.13
N ASP A 436 -7.73 -17.25 -30.06
CA ASP A 436 -8.97 -16.84 -30.71
C ASP A 436 -10.09 -16.64 -29.67
N LYS A 437 -10.26 -17.61 -28.76
CA LYS A 437 -11.26 -17.48 -27.68
C LYS A 437 -10.94 -16.37 -26.69
N ALA A 438 -9.64 -16.07 -26.47
CA ALA A 438 -9.26 -14.95 -25.61
C ALA A 438 -9.64 -13.60 -26.23
N CYS A 439 -9.59 -13.48 -27.55
CA CYS A 439 -10.01 -12.27 -28.27
C CYS A 439 -11.54 -12.14 -28.34
N ASP A 440 -12.28 -13.23 -28.26
CA ASP A 440 -13.76 -13.24 -28.35
C ASP A 440 -14.45 -12.88 -27.02
N VAL A 441 -13.72 -12.84 -25.91
CA VAL A 441 -14.24 -12.52 -24.57
C VAL A 441 -14.30 -11.03 -24.35
#